data_e9076fef2d12874c46f91925119e52dd
#
_entry.id   e9076fef2d12874c46f91925119e52dd
#
_cell.length_a   1.000
_cell.length_b   1.000
_cell.length_c   1.000
_cell.angle_alpha   90.00
_cell.angle_beta   90.00
_cell.angle_gamma   90.00
#
_symmetry.space_group_name_H-M   'P 1'
#
loop_
_entity.id
_entity.type
_entity.pdbx_description
1 polymer ?
#
loop_
_entity_poly.entity_id
_entity_poly.type
_entity_poly.pdbx_seq_one_letter_code
_entity_poly.pdbx_strand_id
1 'polypeptide(L)'
;NWDRELIEQLGYPQTMFKEIIEPGTIIGNLTDIVQESVGFDTKVIATASHDTASAVVSVPALREDFIYISSGTWSLMGMERNIADCSLESMQANFTNEGGYNHRFRYLKNIMGLWMIQSLRRELEETLSFNELCQMAKANQNFPSRVDVNDCCFLSPDSMIKAIQDYCQNSNQPIPKTAGELANVIYQSLAISYAATIEEIEMLTRKKYEAIYIVGGGGNAEYLNELTAKATGKVIYTGPVEATATGNIVVQMLNNQVFASLVEARKCIKNSFEIKKYKEEK
;
A
#
# COMPACT_ATOMS: atom_id res chain seq x y z
N ASN A 1 1.60 -16.04 16.83
CA ASN A 1 1.93 -17.46 17.03
C ASN A 1 1.08 -18.30 16.07
N TRP A 2 1.57 -19.52 15.75
CA TRP A 2 0.78 -20.52 15.04
C TRP A 2 -0.38 -20.99 15.89
N ASP A 3 -1.56 -21.16 15.29
CA ASP A 3 -2.68 -21.87 15.89
C ASP A 3 -2.43 -23.38 15.79
N ARG A 4 -1.83 -23.96 16.84
CA ARG A 4 -1.43 -25.35 16.87
C ARG A 4 -2.61 -26.31 16.87
N GLU A 5 -3.74 -25.90 17.46
CA GLU A 5 -4.96 -26.70 17.50
C GLU A 5 -5.59 -26.78 16.10
N LEU A 6 -5.68 -25.66 15.39
CA LEU A 6 -6.18 -25.65 14.01
C LEU A 6 -5.29 -26.46 13.06
N ILE A 7 -3.95 -26.36 13.22
CA ILE A 7 -2.99 -27.14 12.43
C ILE A 7 -3.22 -28.64 12.62
N GLU A 8 -3.44 -29.07 13.87
CA GLU A 8 -3.73 -30.47 14.20
C GLU A 8 -5.07 -30.94 13.61
N GLN A 9 -6.13 -30.13 13.76
CA GLN A 9 -7.46 -30.42 13.20
C GLN A 9 -7.42 -30.57 11.68
N LEU A 10 -6.57 -29.79 10.99
CA LEU A 10 -6.39 -29.87 9.54
C LEU A 10 -5.46 -31.03 9.11
N GLY A 11 -4.88 -31.75 10.06
CA GLY A 11 -4.00 -32.90 9.78
C GLY A 11 -2.62 -32.56 9.24
N TYR A 12 -2.16 -31.32 9.40
CA TYR A 12 -0.83 -30.92 8.96
C TYR A 12 0.25 -31.33 9.98
N PRO A 13 1.44 -31.80 9.51
CA PRO A 13 2.54 -32.10 10.41
C PRO A 13 3.01 -30.86 11.18
N GLN A 14 2.98 -30.90 12.51
CA GLN A 14 3.39 -29.80 13.38
C GLN A 14 4.83 -29.33 13.12
N THR A 15 5.70 -30.24 12.66
CA THR A 15 7.11 -29.96 12.34
C THR A 15 7.32 -29.02 11.15
N MET A 16 6.30 -28.83 10.29
CA MET A 16 6.34 -27.87 9.19
C MET A 16 6.27 -26.42 9.67
N PHE A 17 5.69 -26.19 10.85
CA PHE A 17 5.43 -24.86 11.40
C PHE A 17 6.52 -24.50 12.40
N LYS A 18 7.61 -23.93 11.88
CA LYS A 18 8.76 -23.50 12.68
C LYS A 18 8.41 -22.33 13.58
N GLU A 19 9.27 -22.03 14.54
CA GLU A 19 9.14 -20.84 15.39
C GLU A 19 9.10 -19.56 14.53
N ILE A 20 8.18 -18.67 14.89
CA ILE A 20 8.09 -17.33 14.27
C ILE A 20 9.01 -16.40 15.04
N ILE A 21 9.93 -15.76 14.34
CA ILE A 21 10.82 -14.74 14.88
C ILE A 21 10.31 -13.34 14.58
N GLU A 22 10.59 -12.40 15.47
CA GLU A 22 10.18 -11.01 15.28
C GLU A 22 11.14 -10.26 14.34
N PRO A 23 10.64 -9.27 13.58
CA PRO A 23 11.48 -8.35 12.83
C PRO A 23 12.49 -7.64 13.75
N GLY A 24 13.73 -7.54 13.32
CA GLY A 24 14.86 -7.04 14.11
C GLY A 24 15.66 -8.15 14.81
N THR A 25 15.19 -9.41 14.80
CA THR A 25 15.96 -10.53 15.39
C THR A 25 17.23 -10.80 14.57
N ILE A 26 18.36 -10.95 15.25
CA ILE A 26 19.61 -11.41 14.64
C ILE A 26 19.49 -12.90 14.37
N ILE A 27 19.54 -13.30 13.09
CA ILE A 27 19.45 -14.69 12.65
C ILE A 27 20.80 -15.40 12.83
N GLY A 28 21.88 -14.69 12.57
CA GLY A 28 23.26 -15.19 12.62
C GLY A 28 24.21 -14.30 11.84
N ASN A 29 25.37 -14.82 11.53
CA ASN A 29 26.31 -14.20 10.60
C ASN A 29 26.09 -14.72 9.18
N LEU A 30 26.77 -14.15 8.20
CA LEU A 30 26.81 -14.71 6.84
C LEU A 30 27.39 -16.14 6.88
N THR A 31 26.93 -17.01 6.00
CA THR A 31 27.54 -18.33 5.83
C THR A 31 28.94 -18.19 5.25
N ASP A 32 29.83 -19.15 5.51
CA ASP A 32 31.21 -19.13 5.00
C ASP A 32 31.29 -18.89 3.50
N ILE A 33 30.41 -19.55 2.73
CA ILE A 33 30.33 -19.38 1.27
C ILE A 33 30.03 -17.93 0.88
N VAL A 34 29.12 -17.29 1.59
CA VAL A 34 28.76 -15.88 1.31
C VAL A 34 29.89 -14.95 1.76
N GLN A 35 30.49 -15.19 2.92
CA GLN A 35 31.64 -14.42 3.41
C GLN A 35 32.82 -14.44 2.43
N GLU A 36 33.14 -15.63 1.89
CA GLU A 36 34.16 -15.79 0.86
C GLU A 36 33.84 -14.99 -0.41
N SER A 37 32.56 -14.99 -0.82
CA SER A 37 32.12 -14.28 -2.03
C SER A 37 32.16 -12.77 -1.90
N VAL A 38 31.77 -12.22 -0.73
CA VAL A 38 31.67 -10.75 -0.52
C VAL A 38 32.93 -10.16 0.12
N GLY A 39 33.78 -10.99 0.72
CA GLY A 39 35.05 -10.59 1.35
C GLY A 39 34.93 -10.02 2.77
N PHE A 40 33.77 -10.14 3.43
CA PHE A 40 33.56 -9.72 4.81
C PHE A 40 32.49 -10.57 5.50
N ASP A 41 32.44 -10.50 6.84
CA ASP A 41 31.34 -11.04 7.66
C ASP A 41 30.45 -9.92 8.20
N THR A 42 29.16 -10.20 8.34
CA THR A 42 28.19 -9.30 8.97
C THR A 42 27.00 -10.08 9.52
N LYS A 43 26.25 -9.41 10.41
CA LYS A 43 25.02 -9.97 10.98
C LYS A 43 23.87 -9.94 9.95
N VAL A 44 23.14 -11.05 9.89
CA VAL A 44 21.89 -11.16 9.14
C VAL A 44 20.75 -10.88 10.12
N ILE A 45 19.94 -9.87 9.82
CA ILE A 45 18.85 -9.40 10.67
C ILE A 45 17.54 -9.63 9.92
N ALA A 46 16.55 -10.24 10.60
CA ALA A 46 15.20 -10.40 10.06
C ALA A 46 14.56 -9.01 9.85
N THR A 47 14.08 -8.77 8.64
CA THR A 47 13.27 -7.58 8.33
C THR A 47 11.80 -7.85 8.62
N ALA A 48 10.91 -6.91 8.27
CA ALA A 48 9.46 -7.09 8.45
C ALA A 48 8.84 -8.19 7.56
N SER A 49 9.65 -8.87 6.74
CA SER A 49 9.37 -10.07 5.93
C SER A 49 8.34 -9.92 4.81
N HIS A 50 7.50 -8.90 4.85
CA HIS A 50 6.57 -8.54 3.80
C HIS A 50 6.90 -7.12 3.30
N ASP A 51 6.85 -6.90 1.98
CA ASP A 51 7.20 -5.62 1.37
C ASP A 51 6.39 -4.45 1.94
N THR A 52 5.07 -4.62 2.09
CA THR A 52 4.21 -3.62 2.72
C THR A 52 4.53 -3.41 4.20
N ALA A 53 4.89 -4.47 4.94
CA ALA A 53 5.27 -4.30 6.33
C ALA A 53 6.52 -3.42 6.47
N SER A 54 7.50 -3.65 5.62
CA SER A 54 8.70 -2.80 5.53
C SER A 54 8.36 -1.39 5.06
N ALA A 55 7.48 -1.25 4.06
CA ALA A 55 7.04 0.07 3.60
C ALA A 55 6.36 0.88 4.73
N VAL A 56 5.54 0.25 5.56
CA VAL A 56 4.87 0.91 6.70
C VAL A 56 5.86 1.36 7.77
N VAL A 57 6.95 0.63 8.00
CA VAL A 57 8.05 1.10 8.88
C VAL A 57 8.57 2.45 8.42
N SER A 58 8.69 2.65 7.09
CA SER A 58 9.25 3.87 6.51
C SER A 58 8.28 5.04 6.37
N VAL A 59 7.01 4.88 6.75
CA VAL A 59 6.04 6.00 6.68
C VAL A 59 6.50 7.17 7.54
N PRO A 60 6.66 8.39 6.98
CA PRO A 60 7.25 9.53 7.69
C PRO A 60 6.26 10.22 8.63
N ALA A 61 5.38 9.44 9.28
CA ALA A 61 4.42 9.93 10.26
C ALA A 61 5.08 10.10 11.64
N LEU A 62 4.91 11.28 12.25
CA LEU A 62 5.44 11.59 13.58
C LEU A 62 4.41 11.34 14.69
N ARG A 63 3.18 10.98 14.33
CA ARG A 63 2.10 10.58 15.25
C ARG A 63 1.79 9.11 15.03
N GLU A 64 1.27 8.44 16.04
CA GLU A 64 0.87 7.02 15.94
C GLU A 64 -0.44 6.83 15.19
N ASP A 65 -1.36 7.78 15.30
CA ASP A 65 -2.65 7.74 14.60
C ASP A 65 -2.50 8.34 13.19
N PHE A 66 -2.25 7.49 12.20
CA PHE A 66 -2.20 7.86 10.79
C PHE A 66 -2.77 6.75 9.91
N ILE A 67 -3.25 7.15 8.73
CA ILE A 67 -3.61 6.22 7.66
C ILE A 67 -2.45 6.16 6.68
N TYR A 68 -2.15 4.96 6.19
CA TYR A 68 -1.20 4.77 5.11
C TYR A 68 -1.87 4.13 3.89
N ILE A 69 -1.31 4.38 2.73
CA ILE A 69 -1.53 3.61 1.51
C ILE A 69 -0.15 3.15 1.02
N SER A 70 0.12 1.85 1.10
CA SER A 70 1.24 1.25 0.39
C SER A 70 0.78 1.03 -1.06
N SER A 71 1.17 1.94 -1.94
CA SER A 71 0.66 2.01 -3.29
C SER A 71 1.63 1.42 -4.31
N GLY A 72 1.29 0.26 -4.81
CA GLY A 72 1.98 -0.49 -5.84
C GLY A 72 0.97 -1.05 -6.85
N THR A 73 1.18 -2.27 -7.32
CA THR A 73 0.21 -3.01 -8.13
C THR A 73 -1.13 -3.10 -7.40
N TRP A 74 -1.11 -3.43 -6.13
CA TRP A 74 -2.23 -3.26 -5.19
C TRP A 74 -2.05 -1.98 -4.37
N SER A 75 -3.16 -1.47 -3.83
CA SER A 75 -3.15 -0.42 -2.81
C SER A 75 -3.59 -1.03 -1.48
N LEU A 76 -2.62 -1.22 -0.58
CA LEU A 76 -2.90 -1.72 0.76
C LEU A 76 -3.11 -0.52 1.67
N MET A 77 -4.36 -0.26 2.01
CA MET A 77 -4.77 0.91 2.78
C MET A 77 -5.16 0.54 4.19
N GLY A 78 -4.58 1.20 5.19
CA GLY A 78 -4.84 0.87 6.57
C GLY A 78 -4.11 1.72 7.58
N MET A 79 -3.97 1.17 8.79
CA MET A 79 -3.30 1.78 9.92
C MET A 79 -2.55 0.75 10.76
N GLU A 80 -1.64 1.21 11.62
CA GLU A 80 -1.00 0.35 12.62
C GLU A 80 -1.86 0.26 13.90
N ARG A 81 -1.95 -0.94 14.48
CA ARG A 81 -2.64 -1.21 15.75
C ARG A 81 -1.79 -2.09 16.65
N ASN A 82 -1.93 -1.93 17.97
CA ASN A 82 -1.28 -2.80 18.95
C ASN A 82 -2.05 -4.11 19.18
N ILE A 83 -3.35 -4.15 18.84
CA ILE A 83 -4.24 -5.29 19.05
C ILE A 83 -4.97 -5.55 17.73
N ALA A 84 -5.00 -6.82 17.31
CA ALA A 84 -5.76 -7.25 16.15
C ALA A 84 -7.28 -7.01 16.35
N ASP A 85 -7.98 -6.67 15.29
CA ASP A 85 -9.42 -6.54 15.28
C ASP A 85 -10.02 -7.71 14.50
N CYS A 86 -10.54 -8.68 15.25
CA CYS A 86 -11.21 -9.87 14.72
C CYS A 86 -12.73 -9.79 14.88
N SER A 87 -13.30 -8.57 14.95
CA SER A 87 -14.73 -8.36 15.02
C SER A 87 -15.45 -8.79 13.75
N LEU A 88 -16.75 -9.10 13.87
CA LEU A 88 -17.58 -9.43 12.73
C LEU A 88 -17.69 -8.25 11.76
N GLU A 89 -17.75 -7.04 12.28
CA GLU A 89 -17.81 -5.80 11.51
C GLU A 89 -16.55 -5.63 10.65
N SER A 90 -15.35 -5.87 11.21
CA SER A 90 -14.09 -5.83 10.48
C SER A 90 -14.04 -6.90 9.38
N MET A 91 -14.51 -8.12 9.66
CA MET A 91 -14.58 -9.20 8.68
C MET A 91 -15.56 -8.84 7.54
N GLN A 92 -16.74 -8.33 7.85
CA GLN A 92 -17.74 -7.95 6.84
C GLN A 92 -17.27 -6.79 5.96
N ALA A 93 -16.48 -5.87 6.52
CA ALA A 93 -15.85 -4.79 5.78
C ALA A 93 -14.57 -5.23 5.03
N ASN A 94 -14.21 -6.53 5.09
CA ASN A 94 -13.06 -7.12 4.42
C ASN A 94 -11.71 -6.53 4.86
N PHE A 95 -11.58 -6.20 6.16
CA PHE A 95 -10.29 -5.83 6.75
C PHE A 95 -9.56 -7.06 7.28
N THR A 96 -8.24 -7.02 7.16
CA THR A 96 -7.33 -8.05 7.68
C THR A 96 -6.36 -7.47 8.70
N ASN A 97 -5.78 -8.36 9.52
CA ASN A 97 -4.70 -8.03 10.45
C ASN A 97 -3.45 -8.77 10.01
N GLU A 98 -2.44 -8.04 9.62
CA GLU A 98 -1.16 -8.60 9.19
C GLU A 98 -0.06 -8.16 10.16
N GLY A 99 0.91 -9.04 10.39
CA GLY A 99 2.05 -8.72 11.24
C GLY A 99 2.87 -7.55 10.69
N GLY A 100 3.35 -6.71 11.59
CA GLY A 100 4.21 -5.57 11.30
C GLY A 100 5.45 -5.57 12.18
N TYR A 101 6.16 -4.44 12.23
CA TYR A 101 7.30 -4.23 13.10
C TYR A 101 6.86 -3.90 14.53
N ASN A 102 7.67 -4.30 15.53
CA ASN A 102 7.48 -3.98 16.95
C ASN A 102 6.13 -4.45 17.53
N HIS A 103 5.76 -5.72 17.25
CA HIS A 103 4.51 -6.37 17.69
C HIS A 103 3.23 -5.64 17.28
N ARG A 104 3.29 -4.79 16.26
CA ARG A 104 2.12 -4.10 15.73
C ARG A 104 1.44 -4.93 14.64
N PHE A 105 0.15 -4.74 14.51
CA PHE A 105 -0.64 -5.24 13.40
C PHE A 105 -0.85 -4.12 12.38
N ARG A 106 -0.72 -4.47 11.12
CA ARG A 106 -1.21 -3.66 10.01
C ARG A 106 -2.66 -4.06 9.77
N TYR A 107 -3.58 -3.25 10.27
CA TYR A 107 -5.00 -3.39 10.03
C TYR A 107 -5.31 -2.70 8.71
N LEU A 108 -5.62 -3.48 7.67
CA LEU A 108 -5.68 -2.97 6.32
C LEU A 108 -6.75 -3.66 5.47
N LYS A 109 -7.05 -3.03 4.34
CA LYS A 109 -7.87 -3.54 3.25
C LYS A 109 -7.07 -3.51 1.96
N ASN A 110 -7.14 -4.57 1.17
CA ASN A 110 -6.59 -4.61 -0.17
C ASN A 110 -7.59 -3.96 -1.14
N ILE A 111 -7.11 -2.99 -1.89
CA ILE A 111 -7.86 -2.29 -2.93
C ILE A 111 -7.12 -2.55 -4.24
N MET A 112 -7.84 -2.76 -5.33
CA MET A 112 -7.23 -2.77 -6.66
C MET A 112 -6.45 -1.46 -6.82
N GLY A 113 -5.16 -1.57 -7.07
CA GLY A 113 -4.27 -0.42 -7.08
C GLY A 113 -3.92 0.03 -8.51
N LEU A 114 -2.62 0.31 -8.70
CA LEU A 114 -2.12 0.76 -10.00
C LEU A 114 -2.08 -0.36 -11.06
N TRP A 115 -2.47 -1.58 -10.73
CA TRP A 115 -2.63 -2.68 -11.69
C TRP A 115 -3.46 -2.27 -12.91
N MET A 116 -4.58 -1.56 -12.71
CA MET A 116 -5.43 -1.12 -13.82
C MET A 116 -4.70 -0.17 -14.77
N ILE A 117 -4.00 0.84 -14.24
CA ILE A 117 -3.24 1.79 -15.08
C ILE A 117 -2.00 1.14 -15.69
N GLN A 118 -1.36 0.19 -15.00
CA GLN A 118 -0.25 -0.60 -15.54
C GLN A 118 -0.72 -1.48 -16.70
N SER A 119 -1.90 -2.10 -16.58
CA SER A 119 -2.51 -2.91 -17.63
C SER A 119 -2.91 -2.07 -18.83
N LEU A 120 -3.56 -0.92 -18.60
CA LEU A 120 -3.85 0.04 -19.66
C LEU A 120 -2.57 0.43 -20.42
N ARG A 121 -1.49 0.77 -19.70
CA ARG A 121 -0.22 1.15 -20.32
C ARG A 121 0.37 0.03 -21.18
N ARG A 122 0.32 -1.22 -20.71
CA ARG A 122 0.80 -2.39 -21.48
C ARG A 122 -0.02 -2.60 -22.76
N GLU A 123 -1.33 -2.45 -22.70
CA GLU A 123 -2.19 -2.57 -23.86
C GLU A 123 -2.00 -1.44 -24.88
N LEU A 124 -1.49 -0.29 -24.44
CA LEU A 124 -1.05 0.82 -25.30
C LEU A 124 0.41 0.64 -25.78
N GLU A 125 0.94 -0.61 -25.74
CA GLU A 125 2.30 -0.96 -26.17
C GLU A 125 3.41 -0.16 -25.47
N GLU A 126 3.12 0.30 -24.23
CA GLU A 126 4.02 1.12 -23.41
C GLU A 126 4.52 2.42 -24.08
N THR A 127 3.80 2.90 -25.10
CA THR A 127 4.16 4.12 -25.84
C THR A 127 4.05 5.38 -25.00
N LEU A 128 3.29 5.32 -23.87
CA LEU A 128 3.09 6.43 -22.94
C LEU A 128 3.74 6.13 -21.59
N SER A 129 4.37 7.12 -21.00
CA SER A 129 4.82 7.06 -19.61
C SER A 129 3.64 7.20 -18.63
N PHE A 130 3.84 6.79 -17.36
CA PHE A 130 2.81 7.01 -16.33
C PHE A 130 2.51 8.49 -16.11
N ASN A 131 3.51 9.36 -16.27
CA ASN A 131 3.31 10.81 -16.13
C ASN A 131 2.43 11.36 -17.27
N GLU A 132 2.66 10.93 -18.52
CA GLU A 132 1.81 11.32 -19.64
C GLU A 132 0.37 10.84 -19.44
N LEU A 133 0.17 9.60 -18.98
CA LEU A 133 -1.17 9.08 -18.64
C LEU A 133 -1.84 9.91 -17.53
N CYS A 134 -1.10 10.33 -16.49
CA CYS A 134 -1.60 11.24 -15.46
C CYS A 134 -2.05 12.59 -16.05
N GLN A 135 -1.24 13.19 -16.92
CA GLN A 135 -1.56 14.48 -17.57
C GLN A 135 -2.78 14.34 -18.51
N MET A 136 -2.82 13.28 -19.31
CA MET A 136 -3.95 12.99 -20.19
C MET A 136 -5.24 12.75 -19.40
N ALA A 137 -5.18 12.02 -18.28
CA ALA A 137 -6.30 11.82 -17.39
C ALA A 137 -6.81 13.16 -16.81
N LYS A 138 -5.90 14.02 -16.36
CA LYS A 138 -6.22 15.35 -15.82
C LYS A 138 -6.87 16.25 -16.90
N ALA A 139 -6.40 16.19 -18.14
CA ALA A 139 -7.03 16.89 -19.26
C ALA A 139 -8.47 16.39 -19.57
N ASN A 140 -8.78 15.15 -19.22
CA ASN A 140 -10.09 14.52 -19.37
C ASN A 140 -10.90 14.47 -18.05
N GLN A 141 -10.60 15.32 -17.07
CA GLN A 141 -11.19 15.29 -15.72
C GLN A 141 -12.74 15.37 -15.69
N ASN A 142 -13.35 15.91 -16.72
CA ASN A 142 -14.81 16.07 -16.86
C ASN A 142 -15.48 14.81 -17.43
N PHE A 143 -14.73 13.77 -17.83
CA PHE A 143 -15.33 12.52 -18.29
C PHE A 143 -16.06 11.84 -17.11
N PRO A 144 -17.37 11.54 -17.22
CA PRO A 144 -18.20 11.29 -16.05
C PRO A 144 -18.15 9.86 -15.52
N SER A 145 -17.74 8.88 -16.34
CA SER A 145 -17.87 7.46 -15.99
C SER A 145 -16.94 7.04 -14.85
N ARG A 146 -17.44 6.12 -14.03
CA ARG A 146 -16.74 5.55 -12.88
C ARG A 146 -17.01 4.05 -12.82
N VAL A 147 -16.04 3.30 -12.31
CA VAL A 147 -16.14 1.85 -12.12
C VAL A 147 -15.90 1.49 -10.66
N ASP A 148 -16.46 0.37 -10.22
CA ASP A 148 -15.99 -0.21 -8.95
C ASP A 148 -14.67 -0.93 -9.22
N VAL A 149 -13.58 -0.33 -8.78
CA VAL A 149 -12.23 -0.89 -9.01
C VAL A 149 -12.03 -2.28 -8.38
N ASN A 150 -12.84 -2.64 -7.40
CA ASN A 150 -12.77 -3.93 -6.72
C ASN A 150 -13.68 -4.99 -7.36
N ASP A 151 -14.39 -4.66 -8.45
CA ASP A 151 -15.16 -5.65 -9.19
C ASP A 151 -14.25 -6.73 -9.76
N CYS A 152 -14.69 -7.99 -9.67
CA CYS A 152 -13.92 -9.15 -10.11
C CYS A 152 -13.54 -9.11 -11.61
N CYS A 153 -14.29 -8.38 -12.45
CA CYS A 153 -13.97 -8.21 -13.85
C CYS A 153 -12.62 -7.52 -14.11
N PHE A 154 -12.07 -6.79 -13.12
CA PHE A 154 -10.78 -6.10 -13.23
C PHE A 154 -9.60 -6.88 -12.65
N LEU A 155 -9.84 -8.02 -12.00
CA LEU A 155 -8.79 -8.77 -11.32
C LEU A 155 -7.76 -9.36 -12.30
N SER A 156 -8.22 -9.95 -13.40
CA SER A 156 -7.35 -10.53 -14.44
C SER A 156 -8.08 -10.60 -15.79
N PRO A 157 -8.48 -9.47 -16.38
CA PRO A 157 -9.11 -9.47 -17.69
C PRO A 157 -8.08 -9.73 -18.80
N ASP A 158 -8.51 -10.30 -19.90
CA ASP A 158 -7.71 -10.42 -21.12
C ASP A 158 -7.34 -9.04 -21.69
N SER A 159 -8.24 -8.07 -21.54
CA SER A 159 -8.03 -6.66 -21.89
C SER A 159 -8.68 -5.77 -20.82
N MET A 160 -7.87 -4.94 -20.18
CA MET A 160 -8.35 -3.94 -19.22
C MET A 160 -9.16 -2.84 -19.90
N ILE A 161 -8.76 -2.44 -21.10
CA ILE A 161 -9.49 -1.45 -21.92
C ILE A 161 -10.92 -1.95 -22.15
N LYS A 162 -11.04 -3.18 -22.64
CA LYS A 162 -12.34 -3.77 -22.91
C LYS A 162 -13.17 -3.97 -21.63
N ALA A 163 -12.55 -4.42 -20.55
CA ALA A 163 -13.23 -4.60 -19.26
C ALA A 163 -13.84 -3.28 -18.75
N ILE A 164 -13.09 -2.16 -18.82
CA ILE A 164 -13.61 -0.83 -18.44
C ILE A 164 -14.74 -0.39 -19.36
N GLN A 165 -14.62 -0.59 -20.67
CA GLN A 165 -15.63 -0.22 -21.65
C GLN A 165 -16.92 -1.03 -21.46
N ASP A 166 -16.80 -2.34 -21.28
CA ASP A 166 -17.93 -3.26 -21.04
C ASP A 166 -18.63 -2.92 -19.70
N TYR A 167 -17.86 -2.62 -18.65
CA TYR A 167 -18.41 -2.17 -17.36
C TYR A 167 -19.23 -0.88 -17.52
N CYS A 168 -18.68 0.13 -18.20
CA CYS A 168 -19.38 1.38 -18.47
C CYS A 168 -20.64 1.15 -19.31
N GLN A 169 -20.57 0.33 -20.35
CA GLN A 169 -21.72 -0.02 -21.19
C GLN A 169 -22.82 -0.71 -20.36
N ASN A 170 -22.48 -1.71 -19.55
CA ASN A 170 -23.41 -2.49 -18.75
C ASN A 170 -24.08 -1.64 -17.65
N SER A 171 -23.37 -0.61 -17.16
CA SER A 171 -23.89 0.35 -16.18
C SER A 171 -24.55 1.60 -16.81
N ASN A 172 -24.78 1.60 -18.12
CA ASN A 172 -25.37 2.72 -18.87
C ASN A 172 -24.60 4.05 -18.71
N GLN A 173 -23.30 3.98 -18.63
CA GLN A 173 -22.41 5.14 -18.56
C GLN A 173 -21.76 5.43 -19.93
N PRO A 174 -21.31 6.67 -20.19
CA PRO A 174 -20.49 6.98 -21.36
C PRO A 174 -19.26 6.06 -21.46
N ILE A 175 -19.01 5.50 -22.64
CA ILE A 175 -17.93 4.56 -22.87
C ILE A 175 -16.63 5.33 -23.15
N PRO A 176 -15.54 5.17 -22.37
CA PRO A 176 -14.28 5.83 -22.64
C PRO A 176 -13.63 5.26 -23.89
N LYS A 177 -13.12 6.16 -24.78
CA LYS A 177 -12.57 5.80 -26.09
C LYS A 177 -11.10 6.13 -26.23
N THR A 178 -10.60 7.10 -25.48
CA THR A 178 -9.22 7.57 -25.53
C THR A 178 -8.43 7.13 -24.32
N ALA A 179 -7.10 7.06 -24.44
CA ALA A 179 -6.20 6.75 -23.32
C ALA A 179 -6.42 7.70 -22.12
N GLY A 180 -6.66 8.98 -22.39
CA GLY A 180 -6.93 9.98 -21.35
C GLY A 180 -8.25 9.75 -20.62
N GLU A 181 -9.33 9.39 -21.33
CA GLU A 181 -10.61 9.06 -20.72
C GLU A 181 -10.52 7.78 -19.88
N LEU A 182 -9.88 6.72 -20.41
CA LEU A 182 -9.63 5.47 -19.68
C LEU A 182 -8.82 5.70 -18.40
N ALA A 183 -7.71 6.42 -18.51
CA ALA A 183 -6.87 6.76 -17.37
C ALA A 183 -7.63 7.62 -16.34
N ASN A 184 -8.47 8.56 -16.79
CA ASN A 184 -9.31 9.36 -15.89
C ASN A 184 -10.35 8.49 -15.15
N VAL A 185 -11.03 7.57 -15.84
CA VAL A 185 -11.95 6.62 -15.20
C VAL A 185 -11.24 5.83 -14.10
N ILE A 186 -10.04 5.30 -14.38
CA ILE A 186 -9.24 4.55 -13.40
C ILE A 186 -8.89 5.43 -12.18
N TYR A 187 -8.26 6.59 -12.37
CA TYR A 187 -7.80 7.42 -11.26
C TYR A 187 -8.94 7.99 -10.41
N GLN A 188 -10.03 8.43 -11.03
CA GLN A 188 -11.20 8.90 -10.31
C GLN A 188 -11.85 7.78 -9.49
N SER A 189 -11.95 6.57 -10.05
CA SER A 189 -12.54 5.41 -9.38
C SER A 189 -11.68 4.93 -8.21
N LEU A 190 -10.34 4.94 -8.36
CA LEU A 190 -9.42 4.65 -7.27
C LEU A 190 -9.56 5.66 -6.12
N ALA A 191 -9.63 6.95 -6.42
CA ALA A 191 -9.79 7.98 -5.39
C ALA A 191 -11.12 7.84 -4.62
N ILE A 192 -12.20 7.47 -5.31
CA ILE A 192 -13.50 7.17 -4.69
C ILE A 192 -13.39 5.94 -3.77
N SER A 193 -12.74 4.88 -4.23
CA SER A 193 -12.51 3.67 -3.42
C SER A 193 -11.68 3.96 -2.17
N TYR A 194 -10.65 4.82 -2.27
CA TYR A 194 -9.86 5.25 -1.12
C TYR A 194 -10.72 6.06 -0.12
N ALA A 195 -11.57 6.96 -0.61
CA ALA A 195 -12.46 7.73 0.25
C ALA A 195 -13.44 6.82 1.01
N ALA A 196 -14.08 5.88 0.33
CA ALA A 196 -14.97 4.90 0.96
C ALA A 196 -14.23 4.06 2.03
N THR A 197 -13.01 3.61 1.73
CA THR A 197 -12.21 2.83 2.69
C THR A 197 -11.83 3.64 3.94
N ILE A 198 -11.55 4.94 3.79
CA ILE A 198 -11.32 5.82 4.95
C ILE A 198 -12.56 5.95 5.82
N GLU A 199 -13.73 6.15 5.22
CA GLU A 199 -14.98 6.23 5.94
C GLU A 199 -15.23 4.95 6.74
N GLU A 200 -14.98 3.77 6.15
CA GLU A 200 -15.04 2.48 6.84
C GLU A 200 -14.06 2.40 8.01
N ILE A 201 -12.79 2.79 7.82
CA ILE A 201 -11.79 2.82 8.90
C ILE A 201 -12.25 3.75 10.03
N GLU A 202 -12.71 4.95 9.71
CA GLU A 202 -13.18 5.94 10.69
C GLU A 202 -14.41 5.44 11.46
N MET A 203 -15.32 4.74 10.80
CA MET A 203 -16.49 4.12 11.42
C MET A 203 -16.09 2.99 12.38
N LEU A 204 -15.24 2.05 11.91
CA LEU A 204 -14.81 0.89 12.69
C LEU A 204 -13.94 1.28 13.89
N THR A 205 -13.06 2.26 13.72
CA THR A 205 -12.16 2.72 14.78
C THR A 205 -12.77 3.79 15.68
N ARG A 206 -13.88 4.40 15.27
CA ARG A 206 -14.51 5.57 15.91
C ARG A 206 -13.55 6.74 16.10
N LYS A 207 -12.58 6.88 15.18
CA LYS A 207 -11.58 7.94 15.16
C LYS A 207 -11.64 8.70 13.84
N LYS A 208 -11.22 9.98 13.87
CA LYS A 208 -11.02 10.79 12.66
C LYS A 208 -9.53 10.97 12.40
N TYR A 209 -9.16 10.89 11.14
CA TYR A 209 -7.78 11.03 10.69
C TYR A 209 -7.65 12.28 9.83
N GLU A 210 -6.59 13.06 10.05
CA GLU A 210 -6.36 14.33 9.35
C GLU A 210 -5.52 14.15 8.07
N ALA A 211 -4.73 13.08 8.02
CA ALA A 211 -3.75 12.88 6.96
C ALA A 211 -3.65 11.41 6.53
N ILE A 212 -3.27 11.23 5.27
CA ILE A 212 -2.95 9.95 4.66
C ILE A 212 -1.52 10.03 4.15
N TYR A 213 -0.74 8.98 4.39
CA TYR A 213 0.62 8.82 3.89
C TYR A 213 0.65 7.78 2.79
N ILE A 214 0.96 8.20 1.56
CA ILE A 214 1.10 7.31 0.41
C ILE A 214 2.58 7.01 0.22
N VAL A 215 2.97 5.75 0.36
CA VAL A 215 4.34 5.27 0.17
C VAL A 215 4.40 4.28 -0.99
N GLY A 216 5.59 4.11 -1.56
CA GLY A 216 5.78 3.29 -2.76
C GLY A 216 5.57 4.06 -4.06
N GLY A 217 5.65 3.35 -5.19
CA GLY A 217 5.63 3.95 -6.52
C GLY A 217 4.39 4.79 -6.86
N GLY A 218 3.25 4.49 -6.22
CA GLY A 218 2.01 5.26 -6.39
C GLY A 218 2.10 6.70 -5.86
N GLY A 219 3.06 7.01 -4.99
CA GLY A 219 3.34 8.38 -4.57
C GLY A 219 3.68 9.33 -5.73
N ASN A 220 4.10 8.79 -6.88
CA ASN A 220 4.40 9.56 -8.09
C ASN A 220 3.17 9.84 -8.98
N ALA A 221 2.00 9.24 -8.69
CA ALA A 221 0.78 9.47 -9.45
C ALA A 221 0.10 10.77 -9.00
N GLU A 222 0.65 11.92 -9.40
CA GLU A 222 0.26 13.25 -8.89
C GLU A 222 -1.24 13.51 -9.02
N TYR A 223 -1.83 13.21 -10.18
CA TYR A 223 -3.28 13.41 -10.38
C TYR A 223 -4.13 12.52 -9.46
N LEU A 224 -3.73 11.26 -9.22
CA LEU A 224 -4.41 10.40 -8.25
C LEU A 224 -4.30 10.95 -6.82
N ASN A 225 -3.14 11.50 -6.45
CA ASN A 225 -2.93 12.11 -5.13
C ASN A 225 -3.79 13.36 -4.94
N GLU A 226 -3.91 14.23 -5.96
CA GLU A 226 -4.83 15.38 -5.98
C GLU A 226 -6.29 14.93 -5.82
N LEU A 227 -6.71 13.92 -6.60
CA LEU A 227 -8.05 13.36 -6.53
C LEU A 227 -8.34 12.74 -5.17
N THR A 228 -7.36 12.04 -4.58
CA THR A 228 -7.49 11.45 -3.25
C THR A 228 -7.66 12.54 -2.19
N ALA A 229 -6.87 13.62 -2.26
CA ALA A 229 -7.03 14.77 -1.36
C ALA A 229 -8.43 15.38 -1.46
N LYS A 230 -8.93 15.57 -2.68
CA LYS A 230 -10.27 16.11 -2.95
C LYS A 230 -11.38 15.17 -2.46
N ALA A 231 -11.30 13.88 -2.79
CA ALA A 231 -12.33 12.90 -2.45
C ALA A 231 -12.43 12.65 -0.93
N THR A 232 -11.31 12.72 -0.22
CA THR A 232 -11.25 12.44 1.23
C THR A 232 -11.36 13.70 2.09
N GLY A 233 -11.12 14.88 1.55
CA GLY A 233 -10.95 16.13 2.30
C GLY A 233 -9.74 16.13 3.24
N LYS A 234 -8.81 15.18 3.08
CA LYS A 234 -7.65 15.00 3.95
C LYS A 234 -6.36 15.49 3.32
N VAL A 235 -5.36 15.75 4.16
CA VAL A 235 -4.02 16.05 3.67
C VAL A 235 -3.33 14.75 3.23
N ILE A 236 -2.83 14.73 2.01
CA ILE A 236 -2.05 13.61 1.48
C ILE A 236 -0.56 13.97 1.54
N TYR A 237 0.23 13.09 2.12
CA TYR A 237 1.70 13.13 2.06
C TYR A 237 2.19 11.96 1.23
N THR A 238 3.12 12.19 0.28
CA THR A 238 3.65 11.11 -0.57
C THR A 238 5.14 10.98 -0.43
N GLY A 239 5.63 9.74 -0.32
CA GLY A 239 7.04 9.38 -0.17
C GLY A 239 7.35 8.71 1.16
N PRO A 240 8.48 8.01 1.26
CA PRO A 240 9.46 7.72 0.19
C PRO A 240 8.90 6.78 -0.89
N VAL A 241 9.45 6.86 -2.10
CA VAL A 241 9.06 5.98 -3.23
C VAL A 241 9.58 4.55 -2.99
N GLU A 242 10.85 4.43 -2.60
CA GLU A 242 11.50 3.16 -2.26
C GLU A 242 11.25 2.79 -0.78
N ALA A 243 9.98 2.78 -0.41
CA ALA A 243 9.54 2.61 0.98
C ALA A 243 9.95 1.26 1.57
N THR A 244 9.82 0.18 0.82
CA THR A 244 10.18 -1.18 1.26
C THR A 244 11.66 -1.29 1.57
N ALA A 245 12.52 -0.84 0.65
CA ALA A 245 13.98 -0.84 0.86
C ALA A 245 14.37 0.03 2.05
N THR A 246 13.78 1.23 2.16
CA THR A 246 14.00 2.15 3.28
C THR A 246 13.60 1.51 4.61
N GLY A 247 12.45 0.85 4.67
CA GLY A 247 11.99 0.16 5.88
C GLY A 247 12.89 -1.01 6.29
N ASN A 248 13.37 -1.80 5.32
CA ASN A 248 14.33 -2.88 5.58
C ASN A 248 15.64 -2.35 6.19
N ILE A 249 16.16 -1.23 5.68
CA ILE A 249 17.36 -0.57 6.22
C ILE A 249 17.07 -0.06 7.63
N VAL A 250 15.93 0.59 7.83
CA VAL A 250 15.54 1.16 9.13
C VAL A 250 15.43 0.10 10.22
N VAL A 251 14.86 -1.08 9.94
CA VAL A 251 14.80 -2.19 10.91
C VAL A 251 16.21 -2.61 11.35
N GLN A 252 17.16 -2.69 10.42
CA GLN A 252 18.55 -3.02 10.74
C GLN A 252 19.24 -1.91 11.53
N MET A 253 18.99 -0.63 11.18
CA MET A 253 19.53 0.52 11.91
C MET A 253 18.99 0.60 13.35
N LEU A 254 17.70 0.28 13.56
CA LEU A 254 17.09 0.19 14.88
C LEU A 254 17.73 -0.94 15.73
N ASN A 255 17.94 -2.12 15.13
CA ASN A 255 18.62 -3.22 15.81
C ASN A 255 20.05 -2.85 16.21
N ASN A 256 20.78 -2.14 15.37
CA ASN A 256 22.12 -1.65 15.62
C ASN A 256 22.17 -0.36 16.47
N GLN A 257 21.06 0.07 17.06
CA GLN A 257 20.95 1.24 17.95
C GLN A 257 21.40 2.56 17.30
N VAL A 258 21.32 2.65 15.95
CA VAL A 258 21.55 3.91 15.23
C VAL A 258 20.42 4.90 15.51
N PHE A 259 19.21 4.39 15.72
CA PHE A 259 18.05 5.13 16.20
C PHE A 259 17.57 4.54 17.52
N ALA A 260 17.22 5.41 18.48
CA ALA A 260 16.67 4.98 19.76
C ALA A 260 15.20 4.51 19.66
N SER A 261 14.49 4.89 18.60
CA SER A 261 13.09 4.53 18.40
C SER A 261 12.65 4.63 16.94
N LEU A 262 11.54 3.97 16.61
CA LEU A 262 10.91 4.09 15.28
C LEU A 262 10.47 5.53 14.98
N VAL A 263 10.06 6.30 15.99
CA VAL A 263 9.69 7.72 15.82
C VAL A 263 10.90 8.54 15.38
N GLU A 264 12.06 8.30 15.96
CA GLU A 264 13.31 8.97 15.57
C GLU A 264 13.70 8.60 14.13
N ALA A 265 13.62 7.31 13.77
CA ALA A 265 13.87 6.84 12.42
C ALA A 265 12.90 7.49 11.41
N ARG A 266 11.60 7.55 11.68
CA ARG A 266 10.60 8.21 10.85
C ARG A 266 10.86 9.72 10.70
N LYS A 267 11.36 10.38 11.75
CA LYS A 267 11.81 11.77 11.68
C LYS A 267 13.01 11.95 10.74
N CYS A 268 13.96 11.02 10.80
CA CYS A 268 15.09 11.01 9.87
C CYS A 268 14.62 10.81 8.42
N ILE A 269 13.73 9.84 8.17
CA ILE A 269 13.14 9.61 6.83
C ILE A 269 12.47 10.89 6.31
N LYS A 270 11.63 11.53 7.13
CA LYS A 270 10.94 12.77 6.75
C LYS A 270 11.89 13.88 6.32
N ASN A 271 13.09 13.94 6.91
CA ASN A 271 14.09 14.96 6.61
C ASN A 271 15.04 14.57 5.47
N SER A 272 15.11 13.27 5.12
CA SER A 272 16.05 12.72 4.13
C SER A 272 15.44 12.53 2.75
N PHE A 273 14.11 12.44 2.66
CA PHE A 273 13.40 12.22 1.42
C PHE A 273 12.49 13.42 1.08
N GLU A 274 12.26 13.62 -0.20
CA GLU A 274 11.23 14.56 -0.65
C GLU A 274 9.84 14.02 -0.29
N ILE A 275 9.12 14.75 0.57
CA ILE A 275 7.75 14.45 0.96
C ILE A 275 6.85 15.51 0.36
N LYS A 276 6.14 15.18 -0.72
CA LYS A 276 5.16 16.08 -1.34
C LYS A 276 3.88 16.11 -0.52
N LYS A 277 3.18 17.26 -0.58
CA LYS A 277 1.93 17.49 0.16
C LYS A 277 0.85 17.93 -0.81
N TYR A 278 -0.30 17.26 -0.75
CA TYR A 278 -1.51 17.64 -1.49
C TYR A 278 -2.63 17.93 -0.49
N LYS A 279 -3.40 18.96 -0.77
CA LYS A 279 -4.55 19.37 0.02
C LYS A 279 -5.57 19.99 -0.92
N GLU A 280 -6.85 19.77 -0.63
CA GLU A 280 -7.91 20.47 -1.35
C GLU A 280 -7.73 21.98 -1.16
N GLU A 281 -7.61 22.69 -2.26
CA GLU A 281 -7.66 24.15 -2.27
C GLU A 281 -9.12 24.57 -2.06
N LYS A 282 -9.37 25.35 -1.01
CA LYS A 282 -10.70 25.87 -0.68
C LYS A 282 -11.11 26.99 -1.61
#